data_daf83eecdbe27eef9de4e7235af92583
#
_entry.id   daf83eecdbe27eef9de4e7235af92583
#
_cell.length_a   1.000
_cell.length_b   1.000
_cell.length_c   1.000
_cell.angle_alpha   90.00
_cell.angle_beta   90.00
_cell.angle_gamma   90.00
#
_symmetry.space_group_name_H-M   'P 1'
#
loop_
_entity.id
_entity.type
_entity.pdbx_description
1 polymer ?
#
loop_
_entity_poly.entity_id
_entity_poly.type
_entity_poly.pdbx_seq_one_letter_code
_entity_poly.pdbx_strand_id
1 'polypeptide(L)'
;MNLVFKKYFCFCVVFLTDFLQAQQPIYSVFMHYFRQAQTFADAYPREKVHLHFDNTSYYQGDTIWYKANVVTAENNLPTKVSKPLYVELLDQLGNVVERQIVALTDGEGKGQFFLDKAFFTGYYEIRAYTKWMLAFDEAQYFSRTLPVYRKKVNGQEEERSIATYRMDKSMKQRPNDKEKKFSVRFFPEGGQLVKGIQSVVAFEADGREKGKVDIQGKVYSHDGKELFELTTLHDGMGYFMYQPEEKPAKAEVVYEGETYSFKLPEALSSGYTLCVDNKQEQLDVFVSRSSIELKDTLALFLSSSGRPYKYVMIDFKDRMKSRVLLPTEDFPSGILQLSLLNSKGRILCERFSYLMPNPSLQVMSKVNKGIYNPYEKVNCKIRITDEIITRSRPIFLYQFEMEKTPIFRSLIIIFILIYY
;
A
#
# COMPACT_ATOMS: atom_id res chain seq x y z
N MET A 1 9.87 65.89 -29.35
CA MET A 1 9.78 65.12 -28.07
C MET A 1 8.99 63.82 -28.16
N ASN A 2 8.58 63.37 -29.38
CA ASN A 2 7.73 62.16 -29.52
C ASN A 2 8.38 60.95 -30.21
N LEU A 3 9.64 61.02 -30.67
CA LEU A 3 10.28 59.89 -31.34
C LEU A 3 11.20 59.06 -30.37
N VAL A 4 11.72 59.68 -29.32
CA VAL A 4 12.60 59.00 -28.38
C VAL A 4 11.79 58.13 -27.41
N PHE A 5 10.59 58.53 -27.02
CA PHE A 5 9.70 57.74 -26.13
C PHE A 5 9.17 56.46 -26.82
N LYS A 6 8.95 56.47 -28.12
CA LYS A 6 8.52 55.25 -28.85
C LYS A 6 9.61 54.17 -28.97
N LYS A 7 10.88 54.56 -29.02
CA LYS A 7 12.01 53.59 -29.09
C LYS A 7 12.24 52.88 -27.76
N TYR A 8 12.12 53.58 -26.66
CA TYR A 8 12.31 52.95 -25.32
C TYR A 8 11.10 52.12 -24.91
N PHE A 9 9.90 52.48 -25.31
CA PHE A 9 8.70 51.68 -25.03
C PHE A 9 8.71 50.35 -25.81
N CYS A 10 9.13 50.33 -27.08
CA CYS A 10 9.32 49.10 -27.82
C CYS A 10 10.41 48.22 -27.25
N PHE A 11 11.51 48.77 -26.73
CA PHE A 11 12.60 48.01 -26.13
C PHE A 11 12.20 47.37 -24.81
N CYS A 12 11.44 48.06 -23.98
CA CYS A 12 10.90 47.48 -22.71
C CYS A 12 9.85 46.41 -22.97
N VAL A 13 9.01 46.52 -24.00
CA VAL A 13 8.01 45.50 -24.31
C VAL A 13 8.66 44.25 -24.90
N VAL A 14 9.72 44.36 -25.69
CA VAL A 14 10.47 43.23 -26.21
C VAL A 14 11.22 42.51 -25.09
N PHE A 15 11.85 43.20 -24.13
CA PHE A 15 12.49 42.61 -22.99
C PHE A 15 11.51 41.91 -22.02
N LEU A 16 10.29 42.49 -21.87
CA LEU A 16 9.25 41.85 -21.04
C LEU A 16 8.67 40.59 -21.72
N THR A 17 8.57 40.58 -23.05
CA THR A 17 8.11 39.38 -23.79
C THR A 17 9.16 38.27 -23.80
N ASP A 18 10.47 38.58 -23.88
CA ASP A 18 11.54 37.62 -23.80
C ASP A 18 11.67 37.03 -22.38
N PHE A 19 11.41 37.84 -21.32
CA PHE A 19 11.41 37.34 -19.94
C PHE A 19 10.20 36.43 -19.64
N LEU A 20 9.04 36.71 -20.25
CA LEU A 20 7.86 35.84 -20.14
C LEU A 20 8.01 34.55 -20.97
N GLN A 21 8.71 34.59 -22.12
CA GLN A 21 9.00 33.41 -22.91
C GLN A 21 10.07 32.50 -22.30
N ALA A 22 11.02 33.04 -21.53
CA ALA A 22 12.05 32.24 -20.85
C ALA A 22 11.53 31.38 -19.72
N GLN A 23 10.39 31.72 -19.10
CA GLN A 23 9.77 30.91 -18.04
C GLN A 23 8.81 29.82 -18.58
N GLN A 24 8.29 29.96 -19.80
CA GLN A 24 7.37 28.98 -20.41
C GLN A 24 7.96 27.58 -20.65
N PRO A 25 9.23 27.39 -21.07
CA PRO A 25 9.72 26.06 -21.41
C PRO A 25 9.82 25.11 -20.21
N ILE A 26 10.03 25.60 -19.00
CA ILE A 26 10.21 24.74 -17.81
C ILE A 26 8.87 24.20 -17.29
N TYR A 27 7.85 25.04 -17.22
CA TYR A 27 6.49 24.61 -16.90
C TYR A 27 5.93 23.65 -17.97
N SER A 28 6.29 23.84 -19.23
CA SER A 28 5.85 22.99 -20.33
C SER A 28 6.38 21.55 -20.21
N VAL A 29 7.59 21.34 -19.69
CA VAL A 29 8.19 19.99 -19.51
C VAL A 29 7.40 19.17 -18.49
N PHE A 30 7.14 19.71 -17.30
CA PHE A 30 6.39 18.98 -16.27
C PHE A 30 4.92 18.80 -16.67
N MET A 31 4.32 19.77 -17.32
CA MET A 31 2.99 19.65 -17.92
C MET A 31 2.97 18.52 -18.97
N HIS A 32 4.01 18.41 -19.78
CA HIS A 32 4.14 17.33 -20.76
C HIS A 32 4.19 15.95 -20.06
N TYR A 33 5.05 15.78 -19.05
CA TYR A 33 5.10 14.53 -18.26
C TYR A 33 3.77 14.21 -17.61
N PHE A 34 3.11 15.21 -17.04
CA PHE A 34 1.81 15.04 -16.39
C PHE A 34 0.75 14.56 -17.39
N ARG A 35 0.66 15.22 -18.57
CA ARG A 35 -0.28 14.83 -19.62
C ARG A 35 0.00 13.45 -20.19
N GLN A 36 1.27 13.11 -20.40
CA GLN A 36 1.64 11.76 -20.84
C GLN A 36 1.19 10.70 -19.83
N ALA A 37 1.44 10.93 -18.54
CA ALA A 37 1.02 10.02 -17.49
C ALA A 37 -0.51 9.91 -17.39
N GLN A 38 -1.26 11.01 -17.58
CA GLN A 38 -2.73 10.98 -17.65
C GLN A 38 -3.21 10.18 -18.87
N THR A 39 -2.66 10.48 -20.06
CA THR A 39 -3.02 9.76 -21.28
C THR A 39 -2.74 8.26 -21.15
N PHE A 40 -1.62 7.89 -20.51
CA PHE A 40 -1.31 6.51 -20.24
C PHE A 40 -2.32 5.86 -19.28
N ALA A 41 -2.67 6.54 -18.18
CA ALA A 41 -3.64 6.04 -17.21
C ALA A 41 -5.05 5.88 -17.84
N ASP A 42 -5.45 6.81 -18.72
CA ASP A 42 -6.72 6.73 -19.45
C ASP A 42 -6.73 5.57 -20.48
N ALA A 43 -5.62 5.34 -21.17
CA ALA A 43 -5.48 4.26 -22.15
C ALA A 43 -5.33 2.88 -21.50
N TYR A 44 -4.73 2.83 -20.32
CA TYR A 44 -4.41 1.60 -19.61
C TYR A 44 -4.94 1.60 -18.18
N PRO A 45 -6.28 1.66 -17.96
CA PRO A 45 -6.86 1.65 -16.63
C PRO A 45 -6.50 0.36 -15.89
N ARG A 46 -6.06 0.47 -14.65
CA ARG A 46 -5.74 -0.69 -13.82
C ARG A 46 -7.00 -1.29 -13.23
N GLU A 47 -7.05 -2.61 -13.14
CA GLU A 47 -8.11 -3.36 -12.47
C GLU A 47 -7.66 -3.85 -11.11
N LYS A 48 -8.61 -3.97 -10.17
CA LYS A 48 -8.46 -4.65 -8.89
C LYS A 48 -9.50 -5.75 -8.79
N VAL A 49 -9.08 -6.88 -8.26
CA VAL A 49 -9.97 -8.01 -7.96
C VAL A 49 -10.08 -8.15 -6.45
N HIS A 50 -11.28 -8.38 -5.97
CA HIS A 50 -11.55 -8.83 -4.61
C HIS A 50 -12.46 -10.05 -4.64
N LEU A 51 -12.06 -11.11 -3.94
CA LEU A 51 -12.91 -12.27 -3.69
C LEU A 51 -13.38 -12.25 -2.24
N HIS A 52 -14.69 -12.29 -2.07
CA HIS A 52 -15.32 -12.51 -0.79
C HIS A 52 -15.70 -13.98 -0.66
N PHE A 53 -15.24 -14.63 0.42
CA PHE A 53 -15.48 -16.03 0.69
C PHE A 53 -16.55 -16.19 1.77
N ASP A 54 -17.26 -17.32 1.72
CA ASP A 54 -18.27 -17.66 2.72
C ASP A 54 -17.67 -18.06 4.08
N ASN A 55 -16.37 -18.42 4.12
CA ASN A 55 -15.67 -18.75 5.36
C ASN A 55 -14.18 -18.37 5.30
N THR A 56 -13.51 -18.38 6.45
CA THR A 56 -12.07 -18.14 6.59
C THR A 56 -11.25 -19.43 6.70
N SER A 57 -11.92 -20.57 6.93
CA SER A 57 -11.32 -21.91 7.05
C SER A 57 -12.28 -22.98 6.59
N TYR A 58 -11.77 -24.08 6.08
CA TYR A 58 -12.56 -25.16 5.49
C TYR A 58 -12.13 -26.53 5.93
N TYR A 59 -12.98 -27.54 5.75
CA TYR A 59 -12.65 -28.94 5.92
C TYR A 59 -12.65 -29.67 4.58
N GLN A 60 -11.91 -30.79 4.49
CA GLN A 60 -12.03 -31.71 3.36
C GLN A 60 -13.50 -32.12 3.15
N GLY A 61 -13.99 -32.04 1.93
CA GLY A 61 -15.38 -32.25 1.54
C GLY A 61 -16.27 -31.02 1.67
N ASP A 62 -15.74 -29.87 2.10
CA ASP A 62 -16.48 -28.61 2.05
C ASP A 62 -16.35 -27.96 0.66
N THR A 63 -17.23 -27.02 0.39
CA THR A 63 -17.17 -26.17 -0.81
C THR A 63 -16.80 -24.76 -0.41
N ILE A 64 -15.78 -24.21 -1.03
CA ILE A 64 -15.42 -22.79 -0.91
C ILE A 64 -16.31 -22.02 -1.87
N TRP A 65 -17.23 -21.22 -1.34
CA TRP A 65 -18.03 -20.31 -2.14
C TRP A 65 -17.39 -18.95 -2.18
N TYR A 66 -17.40 -18.30 -3.34
CA TYR A 66 -16.89 -16.94 -3.46
C TYR A 66 -17.76 -16.04 -4.35
N LYS A 67 -17.84 -14.78 -3.99
CA LYS A 67 -18.27 -13.69 -4.84
C LYS A 67 -17.05 -12.89 -5.26
N ALA A 68 -16.94 -12.64 -6.56
CA ALA A 68 -15.88 -11.83 -7.14
C ALA A 68 -16.39 -10.43 -7.46
N ASN A 69 -15.57 -9.43 -7.16
CA ASN A 69 -15.77 -8.04 -7.56
C ASN A 69 -14.51 -7.56 -8.26
N VAL A 70 -14.67 -7.06 -9.47
CA VAL A 70 -13.59 -6.51 -10.29
C VAL A 70 -13.92 -5.06 -10.61
N VAL A 71 -13.03 -4.18 -10.19
CA VAL A 71 -13.23 -2.73 -10.29
C VAL A 71 -12.01 -2.07 -10.95
N THR A 72 -12.21 -0.87 -11.48
CA THR A 72 -11.09 -0.01 -11.85
C THR A 72 -10.39 0.51 -10.59
N ALA A 73 -9.08 0.45 -10.56
CA ALA A 73 -8.28 0.76 -9.36
C ALA A 73 -8.36 2.24 -8.96
N GLU A 74 -8.69 3.10 -9.88
CA GLU A 74 -8.72 4.54 -9.71
C GLU A 74 -9.89 5.02 -8.84
N ASN A 75 -11.09 4.53 -9.16
CA ASN A 75 -12.34 5.05 -8.60
C ASN A 75 -13.22 3.96 -7.99
N ASN A 76 -12.74 2.70 -7.97
CA ASN A 76 -13.45 1.51 -7.51
C ASN A 76 -14.81 1.28 -8.21
N LEU A 77 -15.00 1.80 -9.42
CA LEU A 77 -16.20 1.51 -10.21
C LEU A 77 -16.09 0.12 -10.86
N PRO A 78 -17.21 -0.57 -11.10
CA PRO A 78 -17.23 -1.85 -11.80
C PRO A 78 -16.47 -1.79 -13.12
N THR A 79 -15.59 -2.78 -13.36
CA THR A 79 -14.79 -2.77 -14.58
C THR A 79 -15.66 -2.92 -15.82
N LYS A 80 -15.27 -2.19 -16.86
CA LYS A 80 -15.79 -2.35 -18.24
C LYS A 80 -14.73 -2.94 -19.18
N VAL A 81 -13.51 -3.17 -18.67
CA VAL A 81 -12.36 -3.62 -19.47
C VAL A 81 -12.43 -5.14 -19.69
N SER A 82 -12.58 -5.90 -18.60
CA SER A 82 -12.56 -7.36 -18.66
C SER A 82 -13.93 -7.96 -18.39
N LYS A 83 -14.26 -9.00 -19.16
CA LYS A 83 -15.45 -9.84 -18.93
C LYS A 83 -15.10 -11.19 -18.29
N PRO A 84 -13.99 -11.89 -18.65
CA PRO A 84 -13.58 -13.10 -17.96
C PRO A 84 -12.67 -12.79 -16.78
N LEU A 85 -12.92 -13.43 -15.65
CA LEU A 85 -12.05 -13.51 -14.49
C LEU A 85 -11.49 -14.92 -14.39
N TYR A 86 -10.18 -15.04 -14.23
CA TYR A 86 -9.50 -16.30 -13.96
C TYR A 86 -9.35 -16.45 -12.45
N VAL A 87 -9.82 -17.57 -11.91
CA VAL A 87 -9.70 -17.90 -10.48
C VAL A 87 -9.04 -19.26 -10.36
N GLU A 88 -7.96 -19.35 -9.63
CA GLU A 88 -7.14 -20.54 -9.48
C GLU A 88 -7.06 -20.94 -8.03
N LEU A 89 -7.22 -22.24 -7.77
CA LEU A 89 -6.91 -22.88 -6.50
C LEU A 89 -5.53 -23.52 -6.63
N LEU A 90 -4.60 -23.14 -5.74
CA LEU A 90 -3.23 -23.64 -5.72
C LEU A 90 -2.99 -24.46 -4.46
N ASP A 91 -2.21 -25.53 -4.59
CA ASP A 91 -1.76 -26.33 -3.47
C ASP A 91 -0.60 -25.67 -2.71
N GLN A 92 -0.12 -26.32 -1.65
CA GLN A 92 0.97 -25.85 -0.81
C GLN A 92 2.31 -25.71 -1.57
N LEU A 93 2.47 -26.39 -2.70
CA LEU A 93 3.66 -26.32 -3.54
C LEU A 93 3.55 -25.23 -4.63
N GLY A 94 2.37 -24.58 -4.73
CA GLY A 94 2.07 -23.58 -5.75
C GLY A 94 1.64 -24.16 -7.09
N ASN A 95 1.27 -25.45 -7.15
CA ASN A 95 0.69 -26.03 -8.34
C ASN A 95 -0.79 -25.67 -8.42
N VAL A 96 -1.25 -25.36 -9.63
CA VAL A 96 -2.67 -25.11 -9.87
C VAL A 96 -3.43 -26.45 -9.82
N VAL A 97 -4.28 -26.60 -8.81
CA VAL A 97 -5.15 -27.77 -8.61
C VAL A 97 -6.40 -27.67 -9.47
N GLU A 98 -7.00 -26.48 -9.49
CA GLU A 98 -8.18 -26.19 -10.28
C GLU A 98 -8.15 -24.76 -10.80
N ARG A 99 -8.64 -24.54 -12.01
CA ARG A 99 -8.79 -23.22 -12.62
C ARG A 99 -10.21 -23.05 -13.13
N GLN A 100 -10.82 -21.93 -12.78
CA GLN A 100 -12.14 -21.54 -13.25
C GLN A 100 -12.05 -20.25 -14.06
N ILE A 101 -12.93 -20.13 -15.06
CA ILE A 101 -13.15 -18.90 -15.82
C ILE A 101 -14.56 -18.42 -15.48
N VAL A 102 -14.65 -17.30 -14.78
CA VAL A 102 -15.90 -16.73 -14.28
C VAL A 102 -16.31 -15.57 -15.17
N ALA A 103 -17.53 -15.60 -15.68
CA ALA A 103 -18.08 -14.46 -16.42
C ALA A 103 -18.43 -13.32 -15.46
N LEU A 104 -17.98 -12.12 -15.81
CA LEU A 104 -18.30 -10.89 -15.08
C LEU A 104 -19.49 -10.18 -15.73
N THR A 105 -20.46 -9.82 -14.91
CA THR A 105 -21.57 -8.91 -15.26
C THR A 105 -21.48 -7.70 -14.34
N ASP A 106 -21.31 -6.51 -14.91
CA ASP A 106 -21.10 -5.28 -14.15
C ASP A 106 -19.98 -5.40 -13.09
N GLY A 107 -18.86 -6.05 -13.48
CA GLY A 107 -17.72 -6.29 -12.59
C GLY A 107 -17.92 -7.37 -11.54
N GLU A 108 -19.09 -8.02 -11.49
CA GLU A 108 -19.40 -9.07 -10.52
C GLU A 108 -19.38 -10.45 -11.12
N GLY A 109 -18.94 -11.43 -10.35
CA GLY A 109 -18.97 -12.84 -10.67
C GLY A 109 -19.12 -13.70 -9.42
N LYS A 110 -19.37 -15.00 -9.62
CA LYS A 110 -19.44 -15.96 -8.51
C LYS A 110 -18.93 -17.31 -8.96
N GLY A 111 -18.40 -18.07 -8.02
CA GLY A 111 -17.92 -19.41 -8.27
C GLY A 111 -17.75 -20.21 -6.97
N GLN A 112 -17.22 -21.42 -7.12
CA GLN A 112 -17.03 -22.32 -5.99
C GLN A 112 -15.92 -23.32 -6.29
N PHE A 113 -15.14 -23.72 -5.28
CA PHE A 113 -14.23 -24.85 -5.35
C PHE A 113 -14.69 -25.95 -4.41
N PHE A 114 -14.81 -27.16 -4.91
CA PHE A 114 -15.11 -28.31 -4.08
C PHE A 114 -13.79 -28.93 -3.57
N LEU A 115 -13.62 -28.98 -2.25
CA LEU A 115 -12.46 -29.58 -1.61
C LEU A 115 -12.67 -31.09 -1.48
N ASP A 116 -12.23 -31.86 -2.47
CA ASP A 116 -12.33 -33.31 -2.42
C ASP A 116 -11.67 -33.86 -1.15
N LYS A 117 -12.20 -34.99 -0.63
CA LYS A 117 -11.61 -35.67 0.55
C LYS A 117 -10.20 -36.19 0.29
N ALA A 118 -9.81 -36.34 -0.98
CA ALA A 118 -8.46 -36.71 -1.39
C ALA A 118 -7.44 -35.55 -1.29
N PHE A 119 -7.89 -34.29 -1.13
CA PHE A 119 -6.99 -33.16 -0.97
C PHE A 119 -6.24 -33.27 0.35
N PHE A 120 -4.97 -32.90 0.35
CA PHE A 120 -4.18 -32.85 1.57
C PHE A 120 -4.70 -31.74 2.50
N THR A 121 -4.54 -31.95 3.81
CA THR A 121 -4.75 -30.86 4.78
C THR A 121 -3.62 -29.88 4.69
N GLY A 122 -3.90 -28.60 4.94
CA GLY A 122 -2.90 -27.55 4.92
C GLY A 122 -3.43 -26.24 4.33
N TYR A 123 -2.53 -25.39 3.84
CA TYR A 123 -2.88 -24.09 3.30
C TYR A 123 -2.99 -24.13 1.79
N TYR A 124 -4.13 -23.70 1.27
CA TYR A 124 -4.38 -23.50 -0.16
C TYR A 124 -4.42 -22.02 -0.48
N GLU A 125 -3.81 -21.62 -1.59
CA GLU A 125 -3.88 -20.24 -2.09
C GLU A 125 -4.99 -20.15 -3.15
N ILE A 126 -5.88 -19.15 -3.02
CA ILE A 126 -6.78 -18.77 -4.10
C ILE A 126 -6.25 -17.48 -4.73
N ARG A 127 -5.97 -17.55 -6.02
CA ARG A 127 -5.46 -16.44 -6.82
C ARG A 127 -6.50 -16.05 -7.86
N ALA A 128 -6.72 -14.75 -8.05
CA ALA A 128 -7.66 -14.28 -9.07
C ALA A 128 -7.10 -13.06 -9.82
N TYR A 129 -7.30 -13.05 -11.14
CA TYR A 129 -6.81 -12.02 -12.04
C TYR A 129 -7.61 -12.00 -13.34
N THR A 130 -7.62 -10.85 -14.01
CA THR A 130 -8.13 -10.73 -15.38
C THR A 130 -6.98 -10.88 -16.37
N LYS A 131 -7.28 -11.19 -17.63
CA LYS A 131 -6.25 -11.23 -18.68
C LYS A 131 -5.57 -9.87 -18.85
N TRP A 132 -6.30 -8.78 -18.63
CA TRP A 132 -5.77 -7.42 -18.67
C TRP A 132 -4.70 -7.17 -17.61
N MET A 133 -4.88 -7.72 -16.41
CA MET A 133 -3.93 -7.59 -15.30
C MET A 133 -2.59 -8.27 -15.57
N LEU A 134 -2.51 -9.23 -16.51
CA LEU A 134 -1.24 -9.89 -16.91
C LEU A 134 -0.23 -8.92 -17.53
N ALA A 135 -0.67 -7.76 -18.02
CA ALA A 135 0.21 -6.71 -18.54
C ALA A 135 0.90 -5.88 -17.43
N PHE A 136 0.53 -6.10 -16.17
CA PHE A 136 1.04 -5.41 -14.99
C PHE A 136 1.74 -6.39 -14.05
N ASP A 137 2.21 -5.91 -12.89
CA ASP A 137 2.90 -6.75 -11.91
C ASP A 137 1.95 -7.79 -11.28
N GLU A 138 2.42 -9.04 -11.13
CA GLU A 138 1.70 -10.12 -10.45
C GLU A 138 1.33 -9.79 -8.99
N ALA A 139 2.07 -8.89 -8.33
CA ALA A 139 1.73 -8.40 -7.00
C ALA A 139 0.35 -7.71 -6.92
N GLN A 140 -0.24 -7.36 -8.08
CA GLN A 140 -1.58 -6.77 -8.17
C GLN A 140 -2.70 -7.81 -8.23
N TYR A 141 -2.39 -9.10 -8.40
CA TYR A 141 -3.41 -10.15 -8.41
C TYR A 141 -3.96 -10.33 -7.00
N PHE A 142 -5.26 -10.66 -6.95
CA PHE A 142 -5.82 -11.09 -5.68
C PHE A 142 -5.19 -12.42 -5.27
N SER A 143 -4.76 -12.53 -4.03
CA SER A 143 -4.25 -13.75 -3.44
C SER A 143 -4.70 -13.85 -1.99
N ARG A 144 -5.26 -15.00 -1.62
CA ARG A 144 -5.62 -15.31 -0.25
C ARG A 144 -5.33 -16.77 0.06
N THR A 145 -4.63 -16.99 1.17
CA THR A 145 -4.36 -18.33 1.68
C THR A 145 -5.44 -18.71 2.67
N LEU A 146 -6.00 -19.92 2.50
CA LEU A 146 -7.05 -20.48 3.34
C LEU A 146 -6.61 -21.83 3.92
N PRO A 147 -6.80 -22.09 5.22
CA PRO A 147 -6.52 -23.39 5.81
C PRO A 147 -7.62 -24.41 5.49
N VAL A 148 -7.20 -25.62 5.16
CA VAL A 148 -8.06 -26.78 4.94
C VAL A 148 -7.73 -27.86 5.96
N TYR A 149 -8.71 -28.24 6.76
CA TYR A 149 -8.59 -29.22 7.85
C TYR A 149 -9.24 -30.55 7.48
N ARG A 150 -8.88 -31.62 8.22
CA ARG A 150 -9.59 -32.89 8.15
C ARG A 150 -10.77 -32.88 9.12
N LYS A 151 -11.93 -33.39 8.69
CA LYS A 151 -13.06 -33.63 9.61
C LYS A 151 -12.71 -34.75 10.59
N LYS A 152 -13.03 -34.58 11.88
CA LYS A 152 -12.90 -35.62 12.89
C LYS A 152 -13.77 -36.82 12.51
N VAL A 153 -13.16 -38.01 12.49
CA VAL A 153 -13.87 -39.28 12.36
C VAL A 153 -13.89 -39.92 13.74
N ASN A 154 -15.09 -40.26 14.25
CA ASN A 154 -15.30 -41.00 15.52
C ASN A 154 -14.80 -40.33 16.82
N GLY A 155 -14.88 -38.99 16.95
CA GLY A 155 -14.68 -38.31 18.24
C GLY A 155 -13.24 -38.28 18.77
N GLN A 156 -12.29 -38.91 18.09
CA GLN A 156 -10.86 -38.80 18.43
C GLN A 156 -10.33 -37.46 17.95
N GLU A 157 -9.69 -36.72 18.85
CA GLU A 157 -8.91 -35.54 18.53
C GLU A 157 -7.62 -36.00 17.83
N GLU A 158 -7.62 -36.10 16.52
CA GLU A 158 -6.34 -36.09 15.81
C GLU A 158 -5.66 -34.74 16.10
N GLU A 159 -4.46 -34.81 16.69
CA GLU A 159 -3.60 -33.65 16.80
C GLU A 159 -3.58 -32.86 15.49
N ARG A 160 -3.88 -31.60 15.56
CA ARG A 160 -3.85 -30.68 14.41
C ARG A 160 -2.41 -30.38 14.04
N SER A 161 -1.67 -31.36 13.58
CA SER A 161 -0.41 -31.10 12.90
C SER A 161 -0.72 -30.62 11.48
N ILE A 162 -1.18 -29.37 11.38
CA ILE A 162 -1.01 -28.65 10.13
C ILE A 162 0.50 -28.43 10.06
N ALA A 163 1.16 -29.17 9.18
CA ALA A 163 2.49 -28.78 8.76
C ALA A 163 2.36 -27.34 8.25
N THR A 164 2.78 -26.39 9.08
CA THR A 164 2.79 -24.97 8.76
C THR A 164 3.87 -24.73 7.71
N TYR A 165 3.66 -25.23 6.51
CA TYR A 165 4.36 -24.73 5.35
C TYR A 165 3.73 -23.36 5.04
N ARG A 166 4.21 -22.34 5.73
CA ARG A 166 4.08 -20.97 5.22
C ARG A 166 4.80 -20.95 3.88
N MET A 167 4.05 -20.97 2.80
CA MET A 167 4.57 -20.57 1.50
C MET A 167 4.80 -19.06 1.56
N ASP A 168 5.90 -18.68 2.17
CA ASP A 168 6.41 -17.35 2.04
C ASP A 168 6.94 -17.21 0.61
N LYS A 169 6.24 -16.46 -0.24
CA LYS A 169 6.71 -16.12 -1.59
C LYS A 169 8.13 -15.51 -1.54
N SER A 170 8.55 -14.95 -0.40
CA SER A 170 9.90 -14.44 -0.18
C SER A 170 10.96 -15.55 -0.17
N MET A 171 10.60 -16.79 0.14
CA MET A 171 11.57 -17.90 0.16
C MET A 171 12.04 -18.33 -1.23
N LYS A 172 11.27 -18.09 -2.29
CA LYS A 172 11.69 -18.43 -3.67
C LYS A 172 12.75 -17.48 -4.26
N GLN A 173 13.02 -16.35 -3.64
CA GLN A 173 13.87 -15.29 -4.22
C GLN A 173 15.23 -15.10 -3.54
N ARG A 174 15.59 -15.85 -2.49
CA ARG A 174 16.86 -15.63 -1.77
C ARG A 174 17.66 -16.91 -1.57
N PRO A 175 18.50 -17.34 -2.53
CA PRO A 175 19.37 -18.49 -2.37
C PRO A 175 20.46 -18.33 -1.31
N ASN A 176 20.81 -17.10 -0.92
CA ASN A 176 21.98 -16.81 -0.06
C ASN A 176 21.68 -16.38 1.38
N ASP A 177 20.39 -16.30 1.80
CA ASP A 177 20.03 -15.90 3.18
C ASP A 177 19.93 -17.09 4.15
N LYS A 178 20.60 -18.21 3.86
CA LYS A 178 20.49 -19.44 4.67
C LYS A 178 21.03 -19.33 6.11
N GLU A 179 21.72 -18.24 6.47
CA GLU A 179 22.45 -18.19 7.75
C GLU A 179 21.97 -17.13 8.75
N LYS A 180 21.13 -16.18 8.41
CA LYS A 180 20.73 -15.13 9.36
C LYS A 180 19.42 -15.48 10.06
N LYS A 181 19.52 -15.90 11.33
CA LYS A 181 18.37 -16.15 12.22
C LYS A 181 17.55 -14.88 12.52
N PHE A 182 18.14 -13.70 12.33
CA PHE A 182 17.59 -12.41 12.67
C PHE A 182 18.07 -11.33 11.70
N SER A 183 17.20 -10.39 11.34
CA SER A 183 17.54 -9.27 10.45
C SER A 183 16.81 -7.98 10.85
N VAL A 184 17.48 -6.86 10.67
CA VAL A 184 16.87 -5.52 10.76
C VAL A 184 17.11 -4.79 9.44
N ARG A 185 16.06 -4.23 8.88
CA ARG A 185 16.10 -3.43 7.64
C ARG A 185 15.76 -1.99 7.96
N PHE A 186 16.42 -1.05 7.30
CA PHE A 186 16.21 0.38 7.47
C PHE A 186 15.64 1.01 6.20
N PHE A 187 14.68 1.90 6.35
CA PHE A 187 13.94 2.54 5.28
C PHE A 187 13.93 4.07 5.48
N PRO A 188 14.89 4.79 4.89
CA PRO A 188 14.88 6.26 4.94
C PRO A 188 13.63 6.82 4.28
N GLU A 189 13.00 7.81 4.90
CA GLU A 189 11.88 8.52 4.32
C GLU A 189 12.30 9.24 3.03
N GLY A 190 11.49 9.09 1.97
CA GLY A 190 11.86 9.57 0.63
C GLY A 190 12.79 8.65 -0.14
N GLY A 191 13.18 7.48 0.43
CA GLY A 191 13.94 6.43 -0.22
C GLY A 191 15.45 6.51 -0.04
N GLN A 192 16.02 7.64 0.41
CA GLN A 192 17.47 7.83 0.55
C GLN A 192 17.83 8.80 1.68
N LEU A 193 19.01 8.61 2.25
CA LEU A 193 19.63 9.56 3.16
C LEU A 193 20.48 10.56 2.37
N VAL A 194 20.52 11.80 2.84
CA VAL A 194 21.41 12.84 2.31
C VAL A 194 22.21 13.43 3.46
N LYS A 195 23.52 13.50 3.30
CA LYS A 195 24.46 14.00 4.31
C LYS A 195 24.05 15.37 4.84
N GLY A 196 24.05 15.52 6.16
CA GLY A 196 23.72 16.77 6.84
C GLY A 196 22.23 17.13 6.87
N ILE A 197 21.35 16.35 6.23
CA ILE A 197 19.91 16.57 6.28
C ILE A 197 19.29 15.58 7.26
N GLN A 198 18.61 16.10 8.28
CA GLN A 198 17.85 15.28 9.21
C GLN A 198 16.65 14.63 8.49
N SER A 199 16.53 13.30 8.60
CA SER A 199 15.48 12.50 7.97
C SER A 199 14.90 11.49 8.95
N VAL A 200 13.66 11.08 8.72
CA VAL A 200 13.07 9.94 9.42
C VAL A 200 13.60 8.66 8.79
N VAL A 201 14.00 7.71 9.62
CA VAL A 201 14.37 6.36 9.19
C VAL A 201 13.46 5.37 9.90
N ALA A 202 12.62 4.70 9.15
CA ALA A 202 11.86 3.57 9.65
C ALA A 202 12.74 2.31 9.66
N PHE A 203 12.44 1.38 10.55
CA PHE A 203 13.08 0.08 10.56
C PHE A 203 12.08 -1.05 10.78
N GLU A 204 12.45 -2.25 10.38
CA GLU A 204 11.69 -3.47 10.55
C GLU A 204 12.59 -4.61 11.00
N ALA A 205 12.23 -5.28 12.09
CA ALA A 205 12.94 -6.42 12.65
C ALA A 205 12.19 -7.73 12.35
N ASP A 206 12.93 -8.73 11.87
CA ASP A 206 12.40 -10.03 11.46
C ASP A 206 13.22 -11.17 12.07
N GLY A 207 12.59 -11.99 12.93
CA GLY A 207 13.17 -13.16 13.60
C GLY A 207 12.98 -14.44 12.81
N ARG A 208 12.87 -14.37 11.50
CA ARG A 208 12.76 -15.47 10.52
C ARG A 208 11.70 -16.52 10.86
N GLU A 209 11.91 -17.33 11.89
CA GLU A 209 10.95 -18.39 12.31
C GLU A 209 9.76 -17.82 13.08
N LYS A 210 9.98 -16.75 13.83
CA LYS A 210 8.96 -16.06 14.64
C LYS A 210 8.25 -14.94 13.89
N GLY A 211 8.71 -14.59 12.67
CA GLY A 211 8.22 -13.45 11.90
C GLY A 211 8.65 -12.13 12.51
N LYS A 212 7.78 -11.13 12.53
CA LYS A 212 8.05 -9.81 13.11
C LYS A 212 8.27 -9.91 14.61
N VAL A 213 9.34 -9.28 15.10
CA VAL A 213 9.75 -9.36 16.51
C VAL A 213 10.04 -7.98 17.07
N ASP A 214 9.70 -7.80 18.36
CA ASP A 214 10.04 -6.58 19.06
C ASP A 214 11.51 -6.59 19.47
N ILE A 215 12.16 -5.45 19.31
CA ILE A 215 13.57 -5.25 19.60
C ILE A 215 13.82 -3.97 20.38
N GLN A 216 14.94 -3.99 21.12
CA GLN A 216 15.56 -2.82 21.70
C GLN A 216 17.04 -2.81 21.31
N GLY A 217 17.58 -1.64 21.08
CA GLY A 217 18.96 -1.48 20.66
C GLY A 217 19.42 -0.03 20.75
N LYS A 218 20.65 0.21 20.28
CA LYS A 218 21.27 1.53 20.25
C LYS A 218 21.93 1.77 18.90
N VAL A 219 21.92 3.01 18.49
CA VAL A 219 22.61 3.45 17.28
C VAL A 219 23.86 4.23 17.67
N TYR A 220 24.98 3.88 17.05
CA TYR A 220 26.27 4.46 17.28
C TYR A 220 26.78 5.12 16.00
N SER A 221 27.44 6.28 16.14
CA SER A 221 28.21 6.90 15.05
C SER A 221 29.37 5.99 14.62
N HIS A 222 30.05 6.36 13.54
CA HIS A 222 31.19 5.60 13.05
C HIS A 222 32.34 5.51 14.08
N ASP A 223 32.54 6.55 14.88
CA ASP A 223 33.58 6.64 15.92
C ASP A 223 33.13 6.02 17.28
N GLY A 224 31.95 5.42 17.34
CA GLY A 224 31.47 4.66 18.50
C GLY A 224 30.71 5.48 19.52
N LYS A 225 30.38 6.75 19.24
CA LYS A 225 29.53 7.59 20.10
C LYS A 225 28.08 7.11 19.98
N GLU A 226 27.41 6.90 21.12
CA GLU A 226 25.98 6.62 21.16
C GLU A 226 25.18 7.84 20.66
N LEU A 227 24.29 7.63 19.69
CA LEU A 227 23.46 8.67 19.08
C LEU A 227 22.04 8.67 19.68
N PHE A 228 21.40 7.49 19.71
CA PHE A 228 20.02 7.34 20.23
C PHE A 228 19.69 5.85 20.44
N GLU A 229 18.58 5.63 21.15
CA GLU A 229 17.99 4.30 21.34
C GLU A 229 17.07 3.92 20.19
N LEU A 230 16.94 2.62 19.94
CA LEU A 230 16.14 2.02 18.89
C LEU A 230 15.15 1.07 19.56
N THR A 231 13.84 1.35 19.39
CA THR A 231 12.77 0.55 20.01
C THR A 231 11.64 0.37 19.00
N THR A 232 11.11 -0.84 18.92
CA THR A 232 9.92 -1.15 18.12
C THR A 232 8.68 -0.54 18.75
N LEU A 233 7.76 -0.11 17.89
CA LEU A 233 6.48 0.48 18.25
C LEU A 233 5.32 -0.48 17.98
N HIS A 234 5.40 -1.26 16.89
CA HIS A 234 4.34 -2.18 16.48
C HIS A 234 4.89 -3.21 15.48
N ASP A 235 4.59 -4.49 15.68
CA ASP A 235 4.92 -5.61 14.76
C ASP A 235 6.36 -5.58 14.24
N GLY A 236 7.34 -5.43 15.14
CA GLY A 236 8.74 -5.36 14.78
C GLY A 236 9.17 -4.07 14.07
N MET A 237 8.28 -3.10 13.92
CA MET A 237 8.54 -1.84 13.25
C MET A 237 8.75 -0.69 14.24
N GLY A 238 9.58 0.26 13.87
CA GLY A 238 9.82 1.51 14.59
C GLY A 238 10.42 2.55 13.67
N TYR A 239 10.69 3.72 14.20
CA TYR A 239 11.37 4.80 13.47
C TYR A 239 12.19 5.68 14.42
N PHE A 240 13.13 6.41 13.84
CA PHE A 240 13.95 7.40 14.54
C PHE A 240 14.33 8.55 13.61
N MET A 241 14.75 9.65 14.21
CA MET A 241 15.30 10.80 13.48
C MET A 241 16.82 10.64 13.39
N TYR A 242 17.36 10.76 12.17
CA TYR A 242 18.79 10.61 11.92
C TYR A 242 19.31 11.70 10.98
N GLN A 243 20.43 12.31 11.35
CA GLN A 243 21.19 13.22 10.49
C GLN A 243 22.50 12.52 10.11
N PRO A 244 22.62 12.02 8.87
CA PRO A 244 23.78 11.25 8.48
C PRO A 244 25.04 12.12 8.38
N GLU A 245 26.14 11.53 8.80
CA GLU A 245 27.49 12.07 8.71
C GLU A 245 28.22 11.51 7.46
N GLU A 246 29.57 11.67 7.40
CA GLU A 246 30.42 11.19 6.31
C GLU A 246 30.36 9.66 6.18
N LYS A 247 30.38 8.95 7.29
CA LYS A 247 30.38 7.50 7.34
C LYS A 247 29.08 7.01 7.98
N PRO A 248 28.53 5.88 7.52
CA PRO A 248 27.29 5.35 8.04
C PRO A 248 27.43 4.95 9.51
N ALA A 249 26.41 5.25 10.29
CA ALA A 249 26.22 4.77 11.65
C ALA A 249 25.91 3.27 11.66
N LYS A 250 25.99 2.63 12.84
CA LYS A 250 25.61 1.24 13.06
C LYS A 250 24.58 1.11 14.18
N ALA A 251 23.64 0.21 14.01
CA ALA A 251 22.70 -0.18 15.05
C ALA A 251 23.20 -1.46 15.72
N GLU A 252 23.19 -1.51 17.03
CA GLU A 252 23.44 -2.71 17.84
C GLU A 252 22.14 -3.09 18.55
N VAL A 253 21.68 -4.32 18.32
CA VAL A 253 20.38 -4.82 18.76
C VAL A 253 20.59 -6.14 19.47
N VAL A 254 19.91 -6.33 20.61
CA VAL A 254 19.91 -7.59 21.34
C VAL A 254 18.68 -8.40 20.95
N TYR A 255 18.89 -9.62 20.47
CA TYR A 255 17.83 -10.57 20.18
C TYR A 255 18.21 -11.97 20.68
N GLU A 256 17.33 -12.60 21.47
CA GLU A 256 17.55 -13.92 22.09
C GLU A 256 18.87 -14.05 22.87
N GLY A 257 19.32 -12.96 23.51
CA GLY A 257 20.55 -12.91 24.30
C GLY A 257 21.84 -12.70 23.50
N GLU A 258 21.74 -12.61 22.17
CA GLU A 258 22.88 -12.31 21.29
C GLU A 258 22.80 -10.86 20.78
N THR A 259 23.97 -10.23 20.60
CA THR A 259 24.08 -8.87 20.05
C THR A 259 24.37 -8.93 18.56
N TYR A 260 23.51 -8.28 17.78
CA TYR A 260 23.63 -8.17 16.34
C TYR A 260 23.97 -6.73 15.95
N SER A 261 24.85 -6.55 14.98
CA SER A 261 25.24 -5.24 14.46
C SER A 261 24.83 -5.08 13.01
N PHE A 262 24.13 -3.97 12.71
CA PHE A 262 23.62 -3.62 11.39
C PHE A 262 24.13 -2.25 10.96
N LYS A 263 24.65 -2.11 9.75
CA LYS A 263 24.97 -0.78 9.20
C LYS A 263 23.70 -0.07 8.76
N LEU A 264 23.59 1.22 9.07
CA LEU A 264 22.56 2.08 8.49
C LEU A 264 22.84 2.31 7.00
N PRO A 265 21.83 2.67 6.20
CA PRO A 265 22.04 3.01 4.78
C PRO A 265 23.06 4.12 4.60
N GLU A 266 23.87 4.04 3.55
CA GLU A 266 24.82 5.08 3.17
C GLU A 266 24.05 6.33 2.72
N ALA A 267 24.56 7.49 3.09
CA ALA A 267 23.99 8.76 2.68
C ALA A 267 24.64 9.27 1.39
N LEU A 268 23.84 9.84 0.51
CA LEU A 268 24.35 10.59 -0.63
C LEU A 268 25.10 11.83 -0.15
N SER A 269 26.21 12.14 -0.79
CA SER A 269 26.99 13.35 -0.48
C SER A 269 26.23 14.65 -0.78
N SER A 270 25.32 14.60 -1.76
CA SER A 270 24.52 15.74 -2.20
C SER A 270 23.19 15.26 -2.77
N GLY A 271 22.12 16.01 -2.59
CA GLY A 271 20.80 15.66 -3.12
C GLY A 271 19.65 16.33 -2.40
N TYR A 272 18.49 15.70 -2.55
CA TYR A 272 17.21 16.16 -2.02
C TYR A 272 16.61 15.10 -1.11
N THR A 273 15.79 15.55 -0.13
CA THR A 273 14.95 14.67 0.69
C THR A 273 13.50 15.11 0.61
N LEU A 274 12.60 14.15 0.79
CA LEU A 274 11.17 14.34 0.80
C LEU A 274 10.60 13.77 2.10
N CYS A 275 9.96 14.62 2.90
CA CYS A 275 9.28 14.24 4.14
C CYS A 275 7.83 14.67 4.09
N VAL A 276 6.93 13.83 4.58
CA VAL A 276 5.48 14.08 4.56
C VAL A 276 4.90 13.86 5.95
N ASP A 277 4.34 14.94 6.51
CA ASP A 277 3.55 14.90 7.74
C ASP A 277 2.05 14.90 7.38
N ASN A 278 1.38 13.78 7.66
CA ASN A 278 -0.04 13.60 7.35
C ASN A 278 -0.89 14.01 8.57
N LYS A 279 -1.59 15.13 8.44
CA LYS A 279 -2.48 15.69 9.46
C LYS A 279 -3.96 15.42 9.20
N GLN A 280 -4.27 14.31 8.53
CA GLN A 280 -5.60 13.87 8.11
C GLN A 280 -6.27 14.78 7.07
N GLU A 281 -6.55 16.05 7.37
CA GLU A 281 -7.18 16.99 6.43
C GLU A 281 -6.18 17.65 5.48
N GLN A 282 -4.89 17.61 5.82
CA GLN A 282 -3.82 18.27 5.08
C GLN A 282 -2.53 17.47 5.15
N LEU A 283 -1.81 17.40 4.04
CA LEU A 283 -0.43 16.94 3.99
C LEU A 283 0.53 18.13 4.06
N ASP A 284 1.42 18.14 5.04
CA ASP A 284 2.56 19.05 5.10
C ASP A 284 3.76 18.36 4.44
N VAL A 285 4.10 18.78 3.23
CA VAL A 285 5.18 18.19 2.46
C VAL A 285 6.41 19.09 2.55
N PHE A 286 7.53 18.50 2.95
CA PHE A 286 8.80 19.20 3.07
C PHE A 286 9.81 18.61 2.08
N VAL A 287 10.35 19.47 1.22
CA VAL A 287 11.47 19.14 0.33
C VAL A 287 12.68 19.89 0.83
N SER A 288 13.78 19.17 1.10
CA SER A 288 15.05 19.78 1.53
C SER A 288 16.14 19.50 0.50
N ARG A 289 17.11 20.41 0.39
CA ARG A 289 18.31 20.25 -0.44
C ARG A 289 19.57 20.37 0.42
N SER A 290 20.62 19.64 0.05
CA SER A 290 21.88 19.63 0.81
C SER A 290 22.74 20.88 0.62
N SER A 291 22.50 21.65 -0.44
CA SER A 291 23.23 22.91 -0.73
C SER A 291 22.34 23.87 -1.50
N ILE A 292 22.55 25.16 -1.30
CA ILE A 292 21.94 26.24 -2.09
C ILE A 292 22.42 26.26 -3.54
N GLU A 293 23.56 25.62 -3.81
CA GLU A 293 24.12 25.47 -5.15
C GLU A 293 23.35 24.46 -6.02
N LEU A 294 22.52 23.60 -5.41
CA LEU A 294 21.60 22.73 -6.12
C LEU A 294 20.46 23.58 -6.69
N LYS A 295 20.52 23.83 -8.00
CA LYS A 295 19.58 24.69 -8.75
C LYS A 295 18.68 23.89 -9.71
N ASP A 296 18.46 22.61 -9.44
CA ASP A 296 17.53 21.82 -10.24
C ASP A 296 16.13 22.43 -10.19
N THR A 297 15.48 22.48 -11.34
CA THR A 297 14.04 22.74 -11.36
C THR A 297 13.30 21.46 -11.00
N LEU A 298 12.50 21.53 -9.96
CA LEU A 298 11.83 20.38 -9.36
C LEU A 298 10.32 20.54 -9.37
N ALA A 299 9.62 19.42 -9.55
CA ALA A 299 8.19 19.32 -9.33
C ALA A 299 7.86 18.10 -8.49
N LEU A 300 6.89 18.26 -7.59
CA LEU A 300 6.29 17.18 -6.82
C LEU A 300 5.05 16.69 -7.57
N PHE A 301 5.08 15.44 -8.01
CA PHE A 301 3.95 14.76 -8.64
C PHE A 301 3.19 13.95 -7.61
N LEU A 302 1.87 14.01 -7.70
CA LEU A 302 0.94 13.32 -6.81
C LEU A 302 0.07 12.39 -7.65
N SER A 303 0.16 11.10 -7.35
CA SER A 303 -0.56 10.05 -8.07
C SER A 303 -1.17 9.03 -7.11
N SER A 304 -2.25 8.40 -7.52
CA SER A 304 -2.87 7.28 -6.82
C SER A 304 -3.29 6.21 -7.82
N SER A 305 -3.03 4.94 -7.48
CA SER A 305 -3.38 3.80 -8.35
C SER A 305 -2.86 3.94 -9.80
N GLY A 306 -1.72 4.61 -9.98
CA GLY A 306 -1.09 4.84 -11.27
C GLY A 306 -1.64 6.02 -12.08
N ARG A 307 -2.62 6.78 -11.53
CA ARG A 307 -3.16 7.99 -12.13
C ARG A 307 -2.57 9.24 -11.48
N PRO A 308 -2.03 10.20 -12.24
CA PRO A 308 -1.61 11.49 -11.71
C PRO A 308 -2.83 12.40 -11.48
N TYR A 309 -2.84 13.06 -10.33
CA TYR A 309 -3.90 14.01 -9.92
C TYR A 309 -3.45 15.46 -9.97
N LYS A 310 -2.21 15.71 -9.53
CA LYS A 310 -1.67 17.06 -9.39
C LYS A 310 -0.15 17.04 -9.50
N TYR A 311 0.43 18.14 -9.95
CA TYR A 311 1.85 18.42 -9.71
C TYR A 311 2.03 19.84 -9.18
N VAL A 312 3.07 20.04 -8.38
CA VAL A 312 3.39 21.33 -7.74
C VAL A 312 4.87 21.61 -7.98
N MET A 313 5.17 22.81 -8.48
CA MET A 313 6.56 23.27 -8.63
C MET A 313 7.16 23.55 -7.25
N ILE A 314 8.40 23.11 -7.05
CA ILE A 314 9.12 23.34 -5.80
C ILE A 314 9.99 24.59 -5.96
N ASP A 315 9.72 25.56 -5.11
CA ASP A 315 10.50 26.80 -5.03
C ASP A 315 11.15 26.89 -3.64
N PHE A 316 12.47 26.95 -3.63
CA PHE A 316 13.24 27.09 -2.40
C PHE A 316 13.45 28.54 -1.95
N LYS A 317 13.30 29.54 -2.86
CA LYS A 317 13.53 30.96 -2.55
C LYS A 317 14.83 31.17 -1.74
N ASP A 318 15.93 30.62 -2.22
CA ASP A 318 17.27 30.63 -1.57
C ASP A 318 17.33 29.99 -0.16
N ARG A 319 16.31 29.18 0.21
CA ARG A 319 16.29 28.43 1.46
C ARG A 319 16.75 26.99 1.22
N MET A 320 17.16 26.31 2.28
CA MET A 320 17.52 24.89 2.24
C MET A 320 16.28 23.97 2.22
N LYS A 321 15.10 24.51 2.60
CA LYS A 321 13.86 23.75 2.75
C LYS A 321 12.69 24.51 2.14
N SER A 322 11.89 23.82 1.34
CA SER A 322 10.60 24.27 0.81
C SER A 322 9.46 23.48 1.47
N ARG A 323 8.34 24.14 1.72
CA ARG A 323 7.12 23.54 2.29
C ARG A 323 5.96 23.71 1.33
N VAL A 324 5.24 22.61 1.08
CA VAL A 324 4.03 22.57 0.28
C VAL A 324 2.89 22.05 1.15
N LEU A 325 1.76 22.75 1.17
CA LEU A 325 0.54 22.35 1.85
C LEU A 325 -0.45 21.80 0.84
N LEU A 326 -0.96 20.61 1.08
CA LEU A 326 -1.86 19.91 0.17
C LEU A 326 -3.11 19.47 0.94
N PRO A 327 -4.30 20.02 0.64
CA PRO A 327 -5.56 19.52 1.18
C PRO A 327 -5.77 18.06 0.75
N THR A 328 -6.16 17.19 1.68
CA THR A 328 -6.37 15.76 1.37
C THR A 328 -7.64 15.51 0.57
N GLU A 329 -8.61 16.44 0.63
CA GLU A 329 -9.85 16.40 -0.16
C GLU A 329 -9.62 16.47 -1.69
N ASP A 330 -8.46 16.99 -2.12
CA ASP A 330 -8.08 17.05 -3.54
C ASP A 330 -7.76 15.65 -4.13
N PHE A 331 -7.67 14.61 -3.30
CA PHE A 331 -7.18 13.28 -3.69
C PHE A 331 -8.13 12.17 -3.28
N PRO A 332 -8.13 11.03 -3.99
CA PRO A 332 -8.90 9.87 -3.58
C PRO A 332 -8.33 9.29 -2.27
N SER A 333 -9.19 8.67 -1.47
CA SER A 333 -8.77 7.89 -0.31
C SER A 333 -7.90 6.70 -0.71
N GLY A 334 -7.03 6.28 0.20
CA GLY A 334 -6.09 5.19 -0.03
C GLY A 334 -4.65 5.69 -0.14
N ILE A 335 -3.82 5.01 -0.92
CA ILE A 335 -2.39 5.33 -1.04
C ILE A 335 -2.18 6.44 -2.06
N LEU A 336 -1.69 7.57 -1.59
CA LEU A 336 -1.17 8.66 -2.42
C LEU A 336 0.34 8.50 -2.53
N GLN A 337 0.85 8.46 -3.75
CA GLN A 337 2.27 8.46 -4.08
C GLN A 337 2.72 9.89 -4.37
N LEU A 338 3.76 10.33 -3.68
CA LEU A 338 4.41 11.61 -3.87
C LEU A 338 5.78 11.36 -4.47
N SER A 339 6.03 11.85 -5.68
CA SER A 339 7.30 11.67 -6.41
C SER A 339 7.92 13.03 -6.73
N LEU A 340 9.12 13.29 -6.25
CA LEU A 340 9.90 14.49 -6.57
C LEU A 340 10.69 14.25 -7.85
N LEU A 341 10.40 15.01 -8.90
CA LEU A 341 11.06 14.89 -10.20
C LEU A 341 11.87 16.13 -10.53
N ASN A 342 12.98 15.94 -11.25
CA ASN A 342 13.69 17.02 -11.89
C ASN A 342 13.19 17.26 -13.35
N SER A 343 13.64 18.34 -13.98
CA SER A 343 13.26 18.70 -15.36
C SER A 343 13.66 17.67 -16.42
N LYS A 344 14.52 16.70 -16.10
CA LYS A 344 14.87 15.57 -16.98
C LYS A 344 13.95 14.37 -16.82
N GLY A 345 12.89 14.46 -15.98
CA GLY A 345 11.95 13.39 -15.69
C GLY A 345 12.50 12.32 -14.73
N ARG A 346 13.67 12.55 -14.11
CA ARG A 346 14.23 11.61 -13.13
C ARG A 346 13.58 11.79 -11.79
N ILE A 347 13.07 10.71 -11.21
CA ILE A 347 12.58 10.67 -9.84
C ILE A 347 13.78 10.72 -8.90
N LEU A 348 13.77 11.68 -7.97
CA LEU A 348 14.81 11.91 -6.98
C LEU A 348 14.43 11.34 -5.62
N CYS A 349 13.18 11.50 -5.22
CA CYS A 349 12.63 10.96 -3.97
C CYS A 349 11.20 10.48 -4.19
N GLU A 350 10.81 9.48 -3.42
CA GLU A 350 9.44 8.96 -3.40
C GLU A 350 8.93 8.74 -1.98
N ARG A 351 7.65 9.02 -1.76
CA ARG A 351 6.97 8.78 -0.49
C ARG A 351 5.52 8.35 -0.74
N PHE A 352 5.08 7.34 -0.01
CA PHE A 352 3.67 6.97 0.05
C PHE A 352 3.03 7.54 1.32
N SER A 353 1.82 8.08 1.18
CA SER A 353 1.00 8.53 2.31
C SER A 353 -0.37 7.89 2.21
N TYR A 354 -0.89 7.37 3.32
CA TYR A 354 -2.23 6.82 3.34
C TYR A 354 -3.24 7.91 3.69
N LEU A 355 -4.18 8.15 2.80
CA LEU A 355 -5.29 9.08 3.02
C LEU A 355 -6.49 8.30 3.54
N MET A 356 -6.95 8.64 4.74
CA MET A 356 -8.12 8.02 5.34
C MET A 356 -9.35 8.29 4.47
N PRO A 357 -10.17 7.28 4.20
CA PRO A 357 -11.45 7.53 3.56
C PRO A 357 -12.31 8.38 4.49
N ASN A 358 -12.92 9.43 3.96
CA ASN A 358 -14.03 10.07 4.65
C ASN A 358 -15.15 9.02 4.78
N PRO A 359 -15.59 8.65 5.99
CA PRO A 359 -16.64 7.66 6.16
C PRO A 359 -17.94 8.25 5.60
N SER A 360 -18.19 7.97 4.33
CA SER A 360 -19.43 8.40 3.66
C SER A 360 -20.60 7.48 4.01
N LEU A 361 -20.34 6.25 4.47
CA LEU A 361 -21.37 5.29 4.82
C LEU A 361 -21.27 4.84 6.28
N GLN A 362 -22.35 5.01 7.01
CA GLN A 362 -22.52 4.43 8.34
C GLN A 362 -23.37 3.18 8.23
N VAL A 363 -22.84 2.05 8.69
CA VAL A 363 -23.57 0.77 8.74
C VAL A 363 -23.91 0.45 10.17
N MET A 364 -25.20 0.37 10.45
CA MET A 364 -25.72 -0.08 11.75
C MET A 364 -26.43 -1.40 11.59
N SER A 365 -26.12 -2.38 12.43
CA SER A 365 -26.81 -3.65 12.51
C SER A 365 -27.48 -3.80 13.86
N LYS A 366 -28.69 -4.30 13.87
CA LYS A 366 -29.47 -4.60 15.10
C LYS A 366 -30.16 -5.94 14.93
N VAL A 367 -29.91 -6.84 15.86
CA VAL A 367 -30.63 -8.09 15.99
C VAL A 367 -31.82 -7.90 16.94
N ASN A 368 -32.88 -8.70 16.77
CA ASN A 368 -34.10 -8.59 17.58
C ASN A 368 -33.95 -9.11 19.03
N LYS A 369 -32.92 -9.94 19.29
CA LYS A 369 -32.61 -10.49 20.63
C LYS A 369 -31.10 -10.53 20.84
N GLY A 370 -30.65 -10.57 22.10
CA GLY A 370 -29.22 -10.77 22.45
C GLY A 370 -28.80 -12.23 22.51
N ILE A 371 -29.76 -13.15 22.77
CA ILE A 371 -29.50 -14.59 22.89
C ILE A 371 -30.58 -15.34 22.13
N TYR A 372 -30.20 -16.40 21.40
CA TYR A 372 -31.09 -17.25 20.62
C TYR A 372 -30.91 -18.71 21.00
N ASN A 373 -32.00 -19.49 20.94
CA ASN A 373 -31.93 -20.93 21.03
C ASN A 373 -31.33 -21.54 19.73
N PRO A 374 -30.83 -22.77 19.79
CA PRO A 374 -30.43 -23.49 18.56
C PRO A 374 -31.61 -23.54 17.57
N TYR A 375 -31.33 -23.24 16.29
CA TYR A 375 -32.32 -23.20 15.19
C TYR A 375 -33.40 -22.11 15.30
N GLU A 376 -33.32 -21.19 16.26
CA GLU A 376 -34.23 -20.05 16.36
C GLU A 376 -33.97 -19.04 15.21
N LYS A 377 -35.04 -18.50 14.64
CA LYS A 377 -34.93 -17.50 13.57
C LYS A 377 -34.36 -16.18 14.10
N VAL A 378 -33.22 -15.76 13.53
CA VAL A 378 -32.60 -14.46 13.79
C VAL A 378 -33.13 -13.43 12.81
N ASN A 379 -33.68 -12.32 13.31
CA ASN A 379 -34.03 -11.17 12.51
C ASN A 379 -32.96 -10.08 12.72
N CYS A 380 -32.13 -9.87 11.71
CA CYS A 380 -31.13 -8.80 11.70
C CYS A 380 -31.61 -7.64 10.81
N LYS A 381 -31.74 -6.45 11.40
CA LYS A 381 -32.05 -5.22 10.69
C LYS A 381 -30.73 -4.46 10.42
N ILE A 382 -30.44 -4.21 9.16
CA ILE A 382 -29.27 -3.45 8.75
C ILE A 382 -29.75 -2.10 8.23
N ARG A 383 -29.17 -1.03 8.75
CA ARG A 383 -29.40 0.33 8.29
C ARG A 383 -28.10 0.92 7.79
N ILE A 384 -28.16 1.51 6.60
CA ILE A 384 -27.05 2.19 5.98
C ILE A 384 -27.48 3.61 5.73
N THR A 385 -26.67 4.54 6.18
CA THR A 385 -26.88 5.96 6.00
C THR A 385 -25.64 6.56 5.36
N ASP A 386 -25.87 7.37 4.35
CA ASP A 386 -24.86 8.19 3.70
C ASP A 386 -25.08 9.65 4.10
N GLU A 387 -24.04 10.37 4.45
CA GLU A 387 -24.13 11.82 4.71
C GLU A 387 -24.27 12.63 3.41
N ILE A 388 -23.95 12.02 2.27
CA ILE A 388 -24.06 12.66 0.95
C ILE A 388 -24.97 11.79 0.08
N ILE A 389 -26.23 12.18 -0.08
CA ILE A 389 -27.22 11.52 -0.96
C ILE A 389 -26.75 11.61 -2.41
N THR A 390 -25.87 10.74 -2.83
CA THR A 390 -25.56 10.50 -4.23
C THR A 390 -25.66 9.01 -4.55
N ARG A 391 -26.54 8.73 -5.49
CA ARG A 391 -27.00 7.49 -6.13
C ARG A 391 -25.97 6.37 -6.36
N SER A 392 -25.25 5.92 -5.36
CA SER A 392 -24.52 4.65 -5.44
C SER A 392 -25.34 3.54 -4.81
N ARG A 393 -25.52 2.42 -5.52
CA ARG A 393 -26.09 1.21 -4.95
C ARG A 393 -24.96 0.47 -4.22
N PRO A 394 -24.90 0.49 -2.90
CA PRO A 394 -23.86 -0.24 -2.18
C PRO A 394 -24.10 -1.74 -2.34
N ILE A 395 -23.03 -2.47 -2.62
CA ILE A 395 -23.04 -3.93 -2.63
C ILE A 395 -22.73 -4.38 -1.21
N PHE A 396 -23.67 -5.13 -0.62
CA PHE A 396 -23.51 -5.70 0.70
C PHE A 396 -23.04 -7.15 0.57
N LEU A 397 -21.97 -7.45 1.30
CA LEU A 397 -21.48 -8.79 1.49
C LEU A 397 -21.72 -9.13 2.98
N TYR A 398 -22.47 -10.19 3.24
CA TYR A 398 -22.70 -10.69 4.60
C TYR A 398 -21.90 -11.96 4.79
N GLN A 399 -21.08 -11.98 5.81
CA GLN A 399 -20.44 -13.20 6.28
C GLN A 399 -20.96 -13.49 7.68
N PHE A 400 -21.53 -14.66 7.88
CA PHE A 400 -21.91 -15.16 9.18
C PHE A 400 -20.89 -16.22 9.59
N GLU A 401 -20.08 -15.94 10.58
CA GLU A 401 -19.15 -16.89 11.16
C GLU A 401 -19.69 -17.38 12.49
N MET A 402 -19.86 -18.70 12.62
CA MET A 402 -20.21 -19.32 13.89
C MET A 402 -18.93 -19.82 14.55
N GLU A 403 -18.49 -19.15 15.60
CA GLU A 403 -17.37 -19.63 16.41
C GLU A 403 -17.80 -20.83 17.24
N LYS A 404 -17.26 -22.01 16.94
CA LYS A 404 -17.47 -23.24 17.70
C LYS A 404 -16.48 -23.28 18.85
N THR A 405 -16.76 -22.60 19.95
CA THR A 405 -16.11 -22.88 21.22
C THR A 405 -16.94 -23.89 22.02
N PRO A 406 -16.33 -24.74 22.87
CA PRO A 406 -17.06 -25.76 23.64
C PRO A 406 -18.09 -25.19 24.62
N ILE A 407 -18.05 -23.89 24.93
CA ILE A 407 -18.84 -23.27 26.01
C ILE A 407 -19.71 -22.12 25.49
N PHE A 408 -19.36 -21.43 24.41
CA PHE A 408 -20.15 -20.32 23.82
C PHE A 408 -20.17 -20.40 22.31
N ARG A 409 -21.36 -20.41 21.71
CA ARG A 409 -21.57 -20.16 20.27
C ARG A 409 -21.88 -18.69 20.11
N SER A 410 -20.91 -17.88 19.78
CA SER A 410 -21.13 -16.48 19.40
C SER A 410 -21.27 -16.37 17.86
N LEU A 411 -22.25 -15.60 17.44
CA LEU A 411 -22.42 -15.23 16.03
C LEU A 411 -21.61 -13.95 15.79
N ILE A 412 -20.52 -14.06 15.05
CA ILE A 412 -19.74 -12.88 14.61
C ILE A 412 -20.27 -12.50 13.22
N ILE A 413 -20.79 -11.29 13.10
CA ILE A 413 -21.22 -10.73 11.82
C ILE A 413 -20.12 -9.80 11.35
N ILE A 414 -19.43 -10.19 10.27
CA ILE A 414 -18.41 -9.36 9.65
C ILE A 414 -19.03 -8.65 8.44
N PHE A 415 -18.99 -7.32 8.45
CA PHE A 415 -19.42 -6.50 7.32
C PHE A 415 -18.20 -6.08 6.51
N ILE A 416 -18.20 -6.41 5.23
CA ILE A 416 -17.22 -5.89 4.28
C ILE A 416 -17.98 -4.94 3.35
N LEU A 417 -17.66 -3.67 3.43
CA LEU A 417 -18.16 -2.64 2.53
C LEU A 417 -17.19 -2.48 1.38
N ILE A 418 -17.68 -2.71 0.18
CA ILE A 418 -16.94 -2.38 -1.04
C ILE A 418 -17.65 -1.17 -1.65
N TYR A 419 -16.93 -0.06 -1.75
CA TYR A 419 -17.39 1.15 -2.41
C TYR A 419 -17.15 1.03 -3.92
N TYR A 420 -18.15 1.38 -4.67
CA TYR A 420 -18.05 1.66 -6.09
C TYR A 420 -18.15 3.16 -6.32
#